data_f5879ab6d412086e009413e20dd1fb86
#
_entry.id   f5879ab6d412086e009413e20dd1fb86
#
_cell.length_a   1.000
_cell.length_b   1.000
_cell.length_c   1.000
_cell.angle_alpha   90.00
_cell.angle_beta   90.00
_cell.angle_gamma   90.00
#
_symmetry.space_group_name_H-M   'P 1'
#
loop_
_entity.id
_entity.type
_entity.pdbx_description
1 polymer ?
#
loop_
_entity_poly.entity_id
_entity_poly.type
_entity_poly.pdbx_seq_one_letter_code
_entity_poly.pdbx_strand_id
1 'polypeptide(L)'
;MLPRAGYFRLALFVLLLPPHGVVKAESSSLVSGIYSEAQAESGAALYNTYCAHCHLPSFYTNIDVTWNDMSVLDFYYKVSGSMPADNPRALSQAQYLNLVAWVLAINGYPSGNTSMSLDNKLGMMKFEADKDLQ
;
A
#
# COMPACT_ATOMS: atom_id res chain seq x y z
N MET A 1 75.86 18.28 -30.05
CA MET A 1 74.62 18.92 -29.53
C MET A 1 73.45 18.04 -29.87
N LEU A 2 72.92 17.31 -28.84
CA LEU A 2 71.79 16.42 -29.01
C LEU A 2 70.58 17.06 -28.30
N PRO A 3 69.39 17.10 -28.94
CA PRO A 3 68.19 17.69 -28.27
C PRO A 3 67.56 16.71 -27.27
N ARG A 4 67.19 17.23 -26.10
CA ARG A 4 66.51 16.52 -25.02
C ARG A 4 65.08 16.25 -25.45
N ALA A 5 64.71 14.94 -25.50
CA ALA A 5 63.32 14.49 -25.64
C ALA A 5 62.54 14.76 -24.35
N GLY A 6 61.53 15.64 -24.46
CA GLY A 6 60.57 15.88 -23.36
C GLY A 6 59.53 14.76 -23.28
N TYR A 7 59.52 14.04 -22.19
CA TYR A 7 58.45 13.05 -21.89
C TYR A 7 57.18 13.76 -21.49
N PHE A 8 56.20 13.80 -22.35
CA PHE A 8 54.84 14.26 -22.05
C PHE A 8 54.13 13.19 -21.22
N ARG A 9 54.01 13.43 -19.89
CA ARG A 9 53.27 12.53 -19.01
C ARG A 9 51.77 12.76 -19.25
N LEU A 10 51.16 11.79 -19.96
CA LEU A 10 49.71 11.72 -20.08
C LEU A 10 49.14 11.32 -18.72
N ALA A 11 48.54 12.25 -17.98
CA ALA A 11 47.82 11.95 -16.76
C ALA A 11 46.46 11.32 -17.15
N LEU A 12 46.36 10.00 -16.91
CA LEU A 12 45.10 9.27 -17.09
C LEU A 12 44.14 9.65 -15.95
N PHE A 13 43.19 10.53 -16.26
CA PHE A 13 42.12 10.92 -15.32
C PHE A 13 41.10 9.80 -15.31
N VAL A 14 41.17 8.89 -14.34
CA VAL A 14 40.16 7.86 -14.13
C VAL A 14 38.94 8.54 -13.49
N LEU A 15 37.90 8.73 -14.29
CA LEU A 15 36.59 9.23 -13.82
C LEU A 15 35.93 8.12 -13.00
N LEU A 16 36.02 8.20 -11.66
CA LEU A 16 35.27 7.35 -10.74
C LEU A 16 33.79 7.76 -10.79
N LEU A 17 33.00 7.06 -11.61
CA LEU A 17 31.54 7.17 -11.58
C LEU A 17 31.03 6.60 -10.24
N PRO A 18 30.17 7.32 -9.49
CA PRO A 18 29.57 6.78 -8.28
C PRO A 18 28.71 5.57 -8.64
N PRO A 19 28.64 4.55 -7.76
CA PRO A 19 27.75 3.42 -7.98
C PRO A 19 26.32 3.94 -8.08
N HIS A 20 25.66 3.64 -9.18
CA HIS A 20 24.24 3.93 -9.38
C HIS A 20 23.47 3.13 -8.33
N GLY A 21 22.97 3.81 -7.29
CA GLY A 21 22.08 3.19 -6.33
C GLY A 21 20.89 2.59 -7.09
N VAL A 22 20.68 1.29 -6.95
CA VAL A 22 19.49 0.61 -7.47
C VAL A 22 18.31 1.18 -6.69
N VAL A 23 17.58 2.11 -7.30
CA VAL A 23 16.29 2.56 -6.78
C VAL A 23 15.36 1.35 -6.89
N LYS A 24 15.13 0.68 -5.75
CA LYS A 24 14.15 -0.40 -5.67
C LYS A 24 12.79 0.24 -5.96
N ALA A 25 12.19 -0.09 -7.10
CA ALA A 25 10.82 0.30 -7.39
C ALA A 25 9.93 -0.26 -6.26
N GLU A 26 9.30 0.61 -5.48
CA GLU A 26 8.27 0.18 -4.53
C GLU A 26 7.13 -0.44 -5.33
N SER A 27 6.87 -1.72 -5.07
CA SER A 27 5.74 -2.43 -5.65
C SER A 27 4.45 -1.75 -5.19
N SER A 28 3.65 -1.25 -6.12
CA SER A 28 2.31 -0.69 -5.87
C SER A 28 1.25 -1.80 -5.79
N SER A 29 1.61 -2.99 -5.33
CA SER A 29 0.73 -4.15 -5.22
C SER A 29 0.26 -4.35 -3.77
N LEU A 30 -1.00 -4.78 -3.59
CA LEU A 30 -1.58 -5.11 -2.28
C LEU A 30 -0.83 -6.24 -1.57
N VAL A 31 -0.20 -7.15 -2.32
CA VAL A 31 0.61 -8.24 -1.75
C VAL A 31 1.93 -7.77 -1.13
N SER A 32 2.29 -6.48 -1.27
CA SER A 32 3.46 -5.91 -0.60
C SER A 32 3.25 -5.57 0.89
N GLY A 33 2.03 -5.73 1.41
CA GLY A 33 1.71 -5.45 2.82
C GLY A 33 1.62 -3.95 3.11
N ILE A 34 0.48 -3.35 2.76
CA ILE A 34 0.25 -1.89 2.85
C ILE A 34 -0.35 -1.41 4.17
N TYR A 35 -0.65 -2.32 5.08
CA TYR A 35 -1.22 -2.03 6.40
C TYR A 35 -0.48 -2.82 7.48
N SER A 36 -0.54 -2.36 8.73
CA SER A 36 0.02 -3.09 9.87
C SER A 36 -1.03 -4.02 10.50
N GLU A 37 -0.56 -5.11 11.12
CA GLU A 37 -1.41 -6.04 11.86
C GLU A 37 -2.24 -5.32 12.93
N ALA A 38 -1.64 -4.40 13.67
CA ALA A 38 -2.33 -3.59 14.67
C ALA A 38 -3.47 -2.74 14.09
N GLN A 39 -3.35 -2.28 12.83
CA GLN A 39 -4.46 -1.61 12.15
C GLN A 39 -5.61 -2.57 11.86
N ALA A 40 -5.32 -3.77 11.40
CA ALA A 40 -6.35 -4.78 11.12
C ALA A 40 -7.08 -5.21 12.40
N GLU A 41 -6.36 -5.41 13.51
CA GLU A 41 -6.96 -5.70 14.82
C GLU A 41 -7.86 -4.56 15.31
N SER A 42 -7.39 -3.32 15.20
CA SER A 42 -8.20 -2.13 15.52
C SER A 42 -9.43 -2.03 14.63
N GLY A 43 -9.30 -2.37 13.35
CA GLY A 43 -10.38 -2.42 12.39
C GLY A 43 -11.44 -3.47 12.74
N ALA A 44 -11.02 -4.66 13.20
CA ALA A 44 -11.91 -5.71 13.68
C ALA A 44 -12.77 -5.23 14.86
N ALA A 45 -12.17 -4.53 15.81
CA ALA A 45 -12.91 -3.95 16.95
C ALA A 45 -13.94 -2.90 16.50
N LEU A 46 -13.55 -2.04 15.54
CA LEU A 46 -14.46 -1.04 14.96
C LEU A 46 -15.60 -1.69 14.17
N TYR A 47 -15.29 -2.73 13.38
CA TYR A 47 -16.31 -3.50 12.66
C TYR A 47 -17.35 -4.07 13.63
N ASN A 48 -16.91 -4.72 14.71
CA ASN A 48 -17.81 -5.28 15.71
C ASN A 48 -18.70 -4.21 16.36
N THR A 49 -18.19 -2.99 16.55
CA THR A 49 -18.91 -1.90 17.20
C THR A 49 -19.90 -1.19 16.27
N TYR A 50 -19.53 -0.96 15.03
CA TYR A 50 -20.26 -0.06 14.13
C TYR A 50 -20.91 -0.75 12.92
N CYS A 51 -20.51 -1.97 12.58
CA CYS A 51 -20.89 -2.61 11.32
C CYS A 51 -21.61 -3.96 11.50
N ALA A 52 -21.21 -4.75 12.50
CA ALA A 52 -21.61 -6.15 12.65
C ALA A 52 -23.11 -6.34 12.88
N HIS A 53 -23.83 -5.33 13.38
CA HIS A 53 -25.27 -5.41 13.59
C HIS A 53 -26.09 -5.34 12.28
N CYS A 54 -25.48 -4.85 11.19
CA CYS A 54 -26.12 -4.76 9.86
C CYS A 54 -25.41 -5.63 8.81
N HIS A 55 -24.11 -5.84 8.93
CA HIS A 55 -23.28 -6.56 7.95
C HIS A 55 -22.61 -7.77 8.59
N LEU A 56 -22.85 -8.97 8.05
CA LEU A 56 -22.05 -10.13 8.41
C LEU A 56 -20.63 -10.00 7.82
N PRO A 57 -19.58 -10.60 8.43
CA PRO A 57 -18.22 -10.57 7.87
C PRO A 57 -18.15 -11.09 6.45
N SER A 58 -18.98 -12.08 6.09
CA SER A 58 -19.09 -12.63 4.74
C SER A 58 -19.48 -11.62 3.66
N PHE A 59 -20.07 -10.48 4.04
CA PHE A 59 -20.35 -9.38 3.11
C PHE A 59 -19.06 -8.77 2.53
N TYR A 60 -17.96 -8.85 3.29
CA TYR A 60 -16.67 -8.28 2.92
C TYR A 60 -15.68 -9.32 2.40
N THR A 61 -16.03 -10.59 2.34
CA THR A 61 -15.19 -11.62 1.72
C THR A 61 -15.31 -11.60 0.20
N ASN A 62 -14.28 -12.07 -0.51
CA ASN A 62 -14.15 -11.99 -1.97
C ASN A 62 -14.21 -10.55 -2.50
N ILE A 63 -13.57 -9.64 -1.77
CA ILE A 63 -13.52 -8.22 -2.15
C ILE A 63 -12.84 -8.00 -3.50
N ASP A 64 -11.88 -8.84 -3.84
CA ASP A 64 -11.18 -8.90 -5.11
C ASP A 64 -12.12 -9.17 -6.30
N VAL A 65 -13.18 -9.95 -6.10
CA VAL A 65 -14.22 -10.18 -7.12
C VAL A 65 -15.23 -9.04 -7.14
N THR A 66 -15.71 -8.63 -5.96
CA THR A 66 -16.77 -7.59 -5.83
C THR A 66 -16.27 -6.21 -6.24
N TRP A 67 -14.99 -5.93 -5.98
CA TRP A 67 -14.31 -4.65 -6.24
C TRP A 67 -13.20 -4.78 -7.27
N ASN A 68 -13.27 -5.79 -8.14
CA ASN A 68 -12.26 -6.00 -9.18
C ASN A 68 -11.99 -4.71 -9.96
N ASP A 69 -10.71 -4.41 -10.22
CA ASP A 69 -10.21 -3.19 -10.88
C ASP A 69 -10.46 -1.86 -10.14
N MET A 70 -11.20 -1.87 -9.02
CA MET A 70 -11.33 -0.69 -8.17
C MET A 70 -10.13 -0.56 -7.24
N SER A 71 -9.78 0.68 -6.90
CA SER A 71 -8.66 0.93 -5.99
C SER A 71 -9.07 0.82 -4.52
N VAL A 72 -8.09 0.61 -3.64
CA VAL A 72 -8.27 0.69 -2.18
C VAL A 72 -8.81 2.08 -1.78
N LEU A 73 -8.39 3.12 -2.50
CA LEU A 73 -8.87 4.49 -2.26
C LEU A 73 -10.36 4.63 -2.59
N ASP A 74 -10.84 4.03 -3.68
CA ASP A 74 -12.27 4.03 -4.03
C ASP A 74 -13.10 3.33 -2.95
N PHE A 75 -12.62 2.18 -2.47
CA PHE A 75 -13.25 1.45 -1.38
C PHE A 75 -13.29 2.29 -0.09
N TYR A 76 -12.16 2.92 0.28
CA TYR A 76 -12.10 3.83 1.42
C TYR A 76 -13.14 4.94 1.31
N TYR A 77 -13.24 5.62 0.17
CA TYR A 77 -14.22 6.70 0.00
C TYR A 77 -15.65 6.20 0.01
N LYS A 78 -15.91 5.02 -0.53
CA LYS A 78 -17.23 4.41 -0.47
C LYS A 78 -17.65 4.17 0.97
N VAL A 79 -16.79 3.53 1.77
CA VAL A 79 -17.08 3.22 3.16
C VAL A 79 -17.18 4.50 4.00
N SER A 80 -16.18 5.38 3.92
CA SER A 80 -16.15 6.60 4.73
C SER A 80 -17.26 7.60 4.37
N GLY A 81 -17.71 7.60 3.13
CA GLY A 81 -18.75 8.51 2.64
C GLY A 81 -20.18 8.08 2.96
N SER A 82 -20.41 6.77 3.13
CA SER A 82 -21.78 6.22 3.25
C SER A 82 -22.04 5.37 4.49
N MET A 83 -21.00 5.02 5.26
CA MET A 83 -21.12 4.14 6.43
C MET A 83 -20.59 4.83 7.71
N PRO A 84 -21.14 4.47 8.90
CA PRO A 84 -22.38 3.72 9.11
C PRO A 84 -23.57 4.40 8.46
N ALA A 85 -24.56 3.64 7.96
CA ALA A 85 -25.65 4.19 7.16
C ALA A 85 -26.60 5.13 7.94
N ASP A 86 -26.71 4.91 9.26
CA ASP A 86 -27.46 5.75 10.19
C ASP A 86 -26.72 7.03 10.59
N ASN A 87 -25.40 7.06 10.45
CA ASN A 87 -24.56 8.23 10.73
C ASN A 87 -23.30 8.25 9.82
N PRO A 88 -23.43 8.56 8.52
CA PRO A 88 -22.31 8.63 7.60
C PRO A 88 -21.23 9.60 8.08
N ARG A 89 -19.96 9.22 7.90
CA ARG A 89 -18.78 9.99 8.32
C ARG A 89 -18.59 10.12 9.83
N ALA A 90 -19.23 9.27 10.62
CA ALA A 90 -19.13 9.28 12.08
C ALA A 90 -17.73 8.96 12.61
N LEU A 91 -16.93 8.22 11.85
CA LEU A 91 -15.61 7.78 12.25
C LEU A 91 -14.53 8.73 11.73
N SER A 92 -13.40 8.78 12.42
CA SER A 92 -12.23 9.51 11.95
C SER A 92 -11.58 8.83 10.73
N GLN A 93 -10.76 9.58 9.99
CA GLN A 93 -9.98 9.03 8.87
C GLN A 93 -9.18 7.80 9.28
N ALA A 94 -8.50 7.85 10.43
CA ALA A 94 -7.70 6.73 10.93
C ALA A 94 -8.56 5.49 11.22
N GLN A 95 -9.77 5.67 11.78
CA GLN A 95 -10.69 4.58 12.03
C GLN A 95 -11.20 3.93 10.74
N TYR A 96 -11.51 4.71 9.71
CA TYR A 96 -11.87 4.15 8.40
C TYR A 96 -10.69 3.41 7.74
N LEU A 97 -9.47 3.90 7.86
CA LEU A 97 -8.29 3.18 7.37
C LEU A 97 -8.07 1.86 8.12
N ASN A 98 -8.32 1.82 9.42
CA ASN A 98 -8.27 0.58 10.19
C ASN A 98 -9.34 -0.42 9.74
N LEU A 99 -10.55 0.04 9.42
CA LEU A 99 -11.60 -0.82 8.84
C LEU A 99 -11.17 -1.39 7.48
N VAL A 100 -10.56 -0.56 6.61
CA VAL A 100 -10.02 -1.03 5.32
C VAL A 100 -8.92 -2.08 5.55
N ALA A 101 -8.03 -1.87 6.51
CA ALA A 101 -6.99 -2.84 6.87
C ALA A 101 -7.58 -4.18 7.33
N TRP A 102 -8.63 -4.15 8.15
CA TRP A 102 -9.34 -5.37 8.55
C TRP A 102 -9.97 -6.08 7.35
N VAL A 103 -10.60 -5.36 6.41
CA VAL A 103 -11.17 -5.95 5.21
C VAL A 103 -10.09 -6.61 4.35
N LEU A 104 -8.93 -5.98 4.19
CA LEU A 104 -7.79 -6.57 3.49
C LEU A 104 -7.33 -7.86 4.19
N ALA A 105 -7.21 -7.85 5.53
CA ALA A 105 -6.77 -8.99 6.31
C ALA A 105 -7.70 -10.21 6.17
N ILE A 106 -9.03 -10.01 6.27
CA ILE A 106 -9.99 -11.13 6.13
C ILE A 106 -10.07 -11.69 4.70
N ASN A 107 -9.56 -10.94 3.72
CA ASN A 107 -9.42 -11.39 2.34
C ASN A 107 -8.02 -11.94 2.02
N GLY A 108 -7.16 -12.16 3.03
CA GLY A 108 -5.87 -12.81 2.89
C GLY A 108 -4.76 -11.93 2.32
N TYR A 109 -4.93 -10.62 2.20
CA TYR A 109 -3.82 -9.73 1.87
C TYR A 109 -2.84 -9.64 3.04
N PRO A 110 -1.53 -9.71 2.81
CA PRO A 110 -0.55 -9.70 3.89
C PRO A 110 -0.46 -8.35 4.59
N SER A 111 -0.19 -8.37 5.89
CA SER A 111 0.23 -7.19 6.63
C SER A 111 1.68 -6.83 6.33
N GLY A 112 2.04 -5.56 6.52
CA GLY A 112 3.40 -5.03 6.41
C GLY A 112 3.88 -4.42 7.73
N ASN A 113 5.03 -3.75 7.65
CA ASN A 113 5.67 -3.15 8.83
C ASN A 113 5.20 -1.71 9.12
N THR A 114 4.44 -1.11 8.22
CA THR A 114 3.97 0.27 8.34
C THR A 114 2.46 0.35 8.27
N SER A 115 1.90 1.29 8.99
CA SER A 115 0.47 1.57 8.94
C SER A 115 0.07 2.22 7.62
N MET A 116 -1.06 1.78 7.07
CA MET A 116 -1.69 2.43 5.93
C MET A 116 -2.05 3.87 6.26
N SER A 117 -1.72 4.77 5.36
CA SER A 117 -2.09 6.18 5.41
C SER A 117 -2.88 6.58 4.18
N LEU A 118 -3.70 7.62 4.29
CA LEU A 118 -4.44 8.15 3.15
C LEU A 118 -3.50 8.98 2.27
N ASP A 119 -2.95 8.35 1.25
CA ASP A 119 -2.07 8.97 0.27
C ASP A 119 -2.44 8.52 -1.16
N ASN A 120 -1.78 9.12 -2.15
CA ASN A 120 -2.04 8.84 -3.57
C ASN A 120 -1.69 7.40 -3.98
N LYS A 121 -0.90 6.67 -3.18
CA LYS A 121 -0.53 5.28 -3.48
C LYS A 121 -1.74 4.36 -3.41
N LEU A 122 -2.69 4.60 -2.50
CA LEU A 122 -3.92 3.80 -2.39
C LEU A 122 -4.78 3.84 -3.66
N GLY A 123 -4.71 4.93 -4.43
CA GLY A 123 -5.40 5.03 -5.73
C GLY A 123 -4.78 4.18 -6.83
N MET A 124 -3.53 3.77 -6.67
CA MET A 124 -2.81 2.90 -7.62
C MET A 124 -2.92 1.42 -7.25
N MET A 125 -3.36 1.08 -6.03
CA MET A 125 -3.48 -0.27 -5.52
C MET A 125 -4.88 -0.79 -5.78
N LYS A 126 -5.01 -1.71 -6.72
CA LYS A 126 -6.30 -2.26 -7.14
C LYS A 126 -6.56 -3.62 -6.50
N PHE A 127 -7.84 -3.93 -6.28
CA PHE A 127 -8.26 -5.29 -6.00
C PHE A 127 -8.20 -6.10 -7.29
N GLU A 128 -7.51 -7.23 -7.25
CA GLU A 128 -7.30 -8.10 -8.41
C GLU A 128 -7.83 -9.48 -8.07
N ALA A 129 -8.70 -10.02 -8.95
CA ALA A 129 -9.31 -11.33 -8.75
C ALA A 129 -8.30 -12.49 -8.87
N ASP A 130 -7.19 -12.29 -9.57
CA ASP A 130 -6.15 -13.30 -9.86
C ASP A 130 -4.91 -13.10 -8.99
N LYS A 131 -5.09 -12.78 -7.70
CA LYS A 131 -3.94 -12.72 -6.80
C LYS A 131 -3.48 -14.13 -6.46
N ASP A 132 -2.36 -14.54 -7.01
CA ASP A 132 -1.59 -15.66 -6.50
C ASP A 132 -1.04 -15.26 -5.12
N LEU A 133 -1.83 -15.48 -4.08
CA LEU A 133 -1.41 -15.40 -2.68
C LEU A 133 -0.54 -16.62 -2.40
N GLN A 134 0.74 -16.56 -2.82
CA GLN A 134 1.76 -17.55 -2.47
C GLN A 134 2.42 -17.19 -1.13
#